data_63c0c5544b621283d5e43beda13d2c9f
#
_entry.id   63c0c5544b621283d5e43beda13d2c9f
#
_cell.length_a   1.000
_cell.length_b   1.000
_cell.length_c   1.000
_cell.angle_alpha   90.00
_cell.angle_beta   90.00
_cell.angle_gamma   90.00
#
_symmetry.space_group_name_H-M   'P 1'
#
loop_
_entity.id
_entity.type
_entity.pdbx_description
1 polymer ?
#
loop_
_entity_poly.entity_id
_entity_poly.type
_entity_poly.pdbx_seq_one_letter_code
_entity_poly.pdbx_strand_id
1 'polypeptide(L)'
;VYKRQGMGLERLASIMQDVDSIFDVDTVKAIRDHVCKIAGCEYGKEYKKDVSIRVITDHIRSVTFMASDGILPSNEGRGYVMRRLLRRAVRHGKLLGINGLFLKDLVKTVVDCNKCEYNELEEKYDYIVKVLTTEEQNFNATIDRGMKILDDLIAQMQKDGKTELDGESCFKLSDTYGFPIDLTREILEEKGMTCDEEGFAECYAKQRETAKNAHAATKYMGADETVFHKIDKDFHTEFIGYDKLEGDSEISFITTDDELIENAKAGDEVYIISSQTPFYAESGGQVGDIGTIVTESGKCRVVDTQKVVAGKFAHKAVVEEGEIAVGQKAHFTVDRKTRYAVMRNHSCAHLLQAALRKVLGEHVHQAGQLVDAHRLRFDFSHFNAMTAEEKLKVEALVNKYILEALDIKMEEMPIAEAQKLGAMALFGEKYGETVRVVTMGDGDETASIEFCGGTHLDNTSRIGLFKISSESSVASGVRRIEAVTGRGVLELVEERAATIQQAAESLKLANPLDIVK
;
A
#
# COMPACT_ATOMS: atom_id res chain seq x y z
N VAL A 1 19.06 -20.46 -33.82
CA VAL A 1 17.79 -20.84 -33.17
C VAL A 1 18.00 -21.16 -31.68
N TYR A 2 19.12 -21.74 -31.30
CA TYR A 2 19.38 -22.21 -29.93
C TYR A 2 19.99 -21.17 -28.96
N LYS A 3 20.31 -19.96 -29.42
CA LYS A 3 20.99 -18.92 -28.61
C LYS A 3 20.15 -18.25 -27.51
N ARG A 4 18.84 -18.58 -27.39
CA ARG A 4 17.91 -17.99 -26.40
C ARG A 4 17.26 -19.04 -25.48
N GLN A 5 17.74 -20.28 -25.49
CA GLN A 5 17.23 -21.29 -24.56
C GLN A 5 17.95 -21.15 -23.23
N GLY A 6 17.18 -21.08 -22.14
CA GLY A 6 17.66 -21.11 -20.77
C GLY A 6 17.63 -22.54 -20.22
N MET A 7 18.54 -22.84 -19.30
CA MET A 7 18.53 -24.06 -18.48
C MET A 7 18.56 -23.65 -17.00
N GLY A 8 17.82 -24.38 -16.15
CA GLY A 8 17.90 -24.17 -14.70
C GLY A 8 19.32 -24.47 -14.19
N LEU A 9 19.85 -23.57 -13.35
CA LEU A 9 21.18 -23.69 -12.77
C LEU A 9 21.37 -25.04 -12.04
N GLU A 10 20.39 -25.44 -11.24
CA GLU A 10 20.43 -26.69 -10.47
C GLU A 10 20.43 -27.93 -11.38
N ARG A 11 19.76 -27.89 -12.53
CA ARG A 11 19.81 -28.97 -13.53
C ARG A 11 21.19 -29.08 -14.16
N LEU A 12 21.82 -27.94 -14.48
CA LEU A 12 23.19 -27.94 -14.96
C LEU A 12 24.15 -28.45 -13.88
N ALA A 13 23.99 -27.97 -12.65
CA ALA A 13 24.82 -28.39 -11.52
C ALA A 13 24.67 -29.90 -11.23
N SER A 14 23.48 -30.48 -11.34
CA SER A 14 23.28 -31.92 -11.14
C SER A 14 24.04 -32.76 -12.16
N ILE A 15 24.11 -32.29 -13.43
CA ILE A 15 24.91 -32.95 -14.45
C ILE A 15 26.43 -32.81 -14.16
N MET A 16 26.85 -31.60 -13.77
CA MET A 16 28.26 -31.32 -13.49
C MET A 16 28.80 -32.05 -12.24
N GLN A 17 27.90 -32.27 -11.25
CA GLN A 17 28.24 -32.97 -10.01
C GLN A 17 27.95 -34.48 -10.07
N ASP A 18 27.46 -34.97 -11.22
CA ASP A 18 27.09 -36.37 -11.45
C ASP A 18 26.16 -36.94 -10.37
N VAL A 19 25.06 -36.20 -10.11
CA VAL A 19 24.04 -36.58 -9.14
C VAL A 19 22.68 -36.76 -9.83
N ASP A 20 21.86 -37.72 -9.32
CA ASP A 20 20.58 -38.11 -9.94
C ASP A 20 19.44 -37.12 -9.71
N SER A 21 19.56 -36.24 -8.73
CA SER A 21 18.51 -35.29 -8.36
C SER A 21 19.06 -33.90 -8.09
N ILE A 22 18.30 -32.87 -8.45
CA ILE A 22 18.58 -31.48 -8.07
C ILE A 22 18.66 -31.30 -6.55
N PHE A 23 18.01 -32.17 -5.78
CA PHE A 23 18.07 -32.17 -4.31
C PHE A 23 19.38 -32.77 -3.75
N ASP A 24 20.21 -33.33 -4.59
CA ASP A 24 21.54 -33.86 -4.25
C ASP A 24 22.66 -32.92 -4.65
N VAL A 25 22.35 -31.83 -5.38
CA VAL A 25 23.33 -30.75 -5.66
C VAL A 25 23.75 -30.10 -4.33
N ASP A 26 25.02 -29.83 -4.17
CA ASP A 26 25.70 -29.43 -2.92
C ASP A 26 24.96 -28.33 -2.13
N THR A 27 24.60 -27.22 -2.79
CA THR A 27 23.87 -26.08 -2.16
C THR A 27 22.45 -26.44 -1.73
N VAL A 28 21.75 -27.28 -2.51
CA VAL A 28 20.39 -27.72 -2.21
C VAL A 28 20.40 -28.84 -1.17
N LYS A 29 21.38 -29.76 -1.28
CA LYS A 29 21.59 -30.85 -0.33
C LYS A 29 21.84 -30.35 1.08
N ALA A 30 22.62 -29.28 1.25
CA ALA A 30 22.89 -28.70 2.55
C ALA A 30 21.59 -28.24 3.26
N ILE A 31 20.65 -27.63 2.51
CA ILE A 31 19.35 -27.22 3.04
C ILE A 31 18.51 -28.45 3.36
N ARG A 32 18.42 -29.42 2.46
CA ARG A 32 17.69 -30.70 2.63
C ARG A 32 18.17 -31.44 3.88
N ASP A 33 19.47 -31.58 4.06
CA ASP A 33 20.06 -32.29 5.19
C ASP A 33 19.80 -31.54 6.51
N HIS A 34 19.74 -30.21 6.46
CA HIS A 34 19.34 -29.41 7.64
C HIS A 34 17.85 -29.60 7.98
N VAL A 35 16.96 -29.67 6.99
CA VAL A 35 15.54 -30.04 7.22
C VAL A 35 15.44 -31.41 7.89
N CYS A 36 16.17 -32.41 7.39
CA CYS A 36 16.25 -33.76 7.98
C CYS A 36 16.70 -33.74 9.44
N LYS A 37 17.72 -32.92 9.74
CA LYS A 37 18.26 -32.76 11.10
C LYS A 37 17.23 -32.15 12.04
N ILE A 38 16.50 -31.12 11.63
CA ILE A 38 15.45 -30.48 12.43
C ILE A 38 14.29 -31.46 12.65
N ALA A 39 13.89 -32.22 11.62
CA ALA A 39 12.80 -33.17 11.67
C ALA A 39 13.15 -34.49 12.36
N GLY A 40 14.43 -34.76 12.63
CA GLY A 40 14.89 -36.05 13.18
C GLY A 40 14.62 -37.26 12.27
N CYS A 41 14.70 -37.07 10.93
CA CYS A 41 14.41 -38.10 9.93
C CYS A 41 15.52 -38.18 8.88
N GLU A 42 15.55 -39.29 8.11
CA GLU A 42 16.49 -39.52 7.02
C GLU A 42 15.78 -39.42 5.66
N TYR A 43 16.42 -38.72 4.71
CA TYR A 43 15.96 -38.65 3.33
C TYR A 43 16.18 -39.99 2.60
N GLY A 44 15.23 -40.40 1.75
CA GLY A 44 15.30 -41.65 0.98
C GLY A 44 14.77 -42.89 1.70
N LYS A 45 14.20 -42.75 2.92
CA LYS A 45 13.65 -43.86 3.69
C LYS A 45 12.14 -44.02 3.54
N GLU A 46 11.40 -42.91 3.44
CA GLU A 46 9.94 -42.90 3.40
C GLU A 46 9.46 -41.82 2.40
N TYR A 47 8.81 -42.28 1.33
CA TYR A 47 8.40 -41.40 0.22
C TYR A 47 7.58 -40.15 0.66
N LYS A 48 6.64 -40.31 1.60
CA LYS A 48 5.82 -39.20 2.10
C LYS A 48 6.64 -38.15 2.84
N LYS A 49 7.62 -38.59 3.63
CA LYS A 49 8.56 -37.69 4.31
C LYS A 49 9.50 -37.04 3.30
N ASP A 50 9.97 -37.77 2.30
CA ASP A 50 10.83 -37.24 1.26
C ASP A 50 10.13 -36.12 0.45
N VAL A 51 8.82 -36.27 0.16
CA VAL A 51 8.03 -35.21 -0.45
C VAL A 51 8.02 -33.95 0.43
N SER A 52 7.75 -34.10 1.73
CA SER A 52 7.72 -32.99 2.67
C SER A 52 9.10 -32.29 2.80
N ILE A 53 10.18 -33.07 2.87
CA ILE A 53 11.56 -32.56 2.91
C ILE A 53 11.85 -31.73 1.66
N ARG A 54 11.51 -32.25 0.47
CA ARG A 54 11.73 -31.56 -0.82
C ARG A 54 10.94 -30.25 -0.91
N VAL A 55 9.67 -30.27 -0.49
CA VAL A 55 8.82 -29.07 -0.48
C VAL A 55 9.42 -28.00 0.43
N ILE A 56 9.82 -28.33 1.64
CA ILE A 56 10.42 -27.37 2.57
C ILE A 56 11.73 -26.81 1.98
N THR A 57 12.59 -27.68 1.44
CA THR A 57 13.88 -27.31 0.85
C THR A 57 13.74 -26.32 -0.31
N ASP A 58 12.83 -26.59 -1.24
CA ASP A 58 12.54 -25.73 -2.39
C ASP A 58 11.95 -24.40 -1.97
N HIS A 59 10.94 -24.46 -1.08
CA HIS A 59 10.19 -23.27 -0.71
C HIS A 59 10.99 -22.33 0.17
N ILE A 60 11.75 -22.83 1.16
CA ILE A 60 12.56 -21.96 2.02
C ILE A 60 13.61 -21.17 1.23
N ARG A 61 14.24 -21.81 0.24
CA ARG A 61 15.17 -21.13 -0.66
C ARG A 61 14.46 -20.03 -1.44
N SER A 62 13.34 -20.36 -2.06
CA SER A 62 12.56 -19.40 -2.86
C SER A 62 12.09 -18.19 -2.03
N VAL A 63 11.49 -18.40 -0.84
CA VAL A 63 11.00 -17.29 -0.02
C VAL A 63 12.09 -16.46 0.61
N THR A 64 13.28 -17.03 0.85
CA THR A 64 14.46 -16.30 1.33
C THR A 64 14.91 -15.27 0.29
N PHE A 65 15.04 -15.66 -0.98
CA PHE A 65 15.39 -14.76 -2.07
C PHE A 65 14.28 -13.72 -2.32
N MET A 66 13.01 -14.15 -2.33
CA MET A 66 11.88 -13.22 -2.48
C MET A 66 11.88 -12.15 -1.37
N ALA A 67 12.17 -12.52 -0.12
CA ALA A 67 12.28 -11.56 0.98
C ALA A 67 13.46 -10.60 0.79
N SER A 68 14.61 -11.09 0.33
CA SER A 68 15.77 -10.25 0.00
C SER A 68 15.46 -9.22 -1.08
N ASP A 69 14.64 -9.61 -2.08
CA ASP A 69 14.16 -8.73 -3.15
C ASP A 69 13.04 -7.76 -2.70
N GLY A 70 12.73 -7.73 -1.39
CA GLY A 70 11.73 -6.81 -0.82
C GLY A 70 10.28 -7.26 -1.00
N ILE A 71 10.01 -8.50 -1.44
CA ILE A 71 8.66 -9.04 -1.52
C ILE A 71 8.19 -9.42 -0.12
N LEU A 72 7.02 -8.92 0.28
CA LEU A 72 6.37 -9.25 1.56
C LEU A 72 5.19 -10.18 1.35
N PRO A 73 4.91 -11.10 2.31
CA PRO A 73 3.71 -11.92 2.27
C PRO A 73 2.44 -11.06 2.25
N SER A 74 1.58 -11.24 1.24
CA SER A 74 0.34 -10.49 1.07
C SER A 74 -0.80 -11.37 0.55
N ASN A 75 -1.98 -10.78 0.34
CA ASN A 75 -3.14 -11.50 -0.21
C ASN A 75 -3.22 -11.45 -1.74
N GLU A 76 -2.40 -10.63 -2.40
CA GLU A 76 -2.45 -10.41 -3.84
C GLU A 76 -1.04 -10.37 -4.47
N GLY A 77 -0.99 -10.56 -5.78
CA GLY A 77 0.22 -10.40 -6.58
C GLY A 77 1.38 -11.33 -6.17
N ARG A 78 2.60 -10.82 -6.23
CA ARG A 78 3.82 -11.58 -5.91
C ARG A 78 3.88 -11.99 -4.44
N GLY A 79 3.39 -11.16 -3.54
CA GLY A 79 3.35 -11.44 -2.11
C GLY A 79 2.41 -12.61 -1.75
N TYR A 80 1.32 -12.82 -2.51
CA TYR A 80 0.48 -14.00 -2.37
C TYR A 80 1.23 -15.30 -2.67
N VAL A 81 2.03 -15.29 -3.73
CA VAL A 81 2.86 -16.46 -4.08
C VAL A 81 3.85 -16.78 -2.95
N MET A 82 4.56 -15.76 -2.44
CA MET A 82 5.48 -15.91 -1.31
C MET A 82 4.76 -16.47 -0.09
N ARG A 83 3.62 -15.91 0.27
CA ARG A 83 2.81 -16.34 1.42
C ARG A 83 2.36 -17.78 1.29
N ARG A 84 1.93 -18.19 0.11
CA ARG A 84 1.52 -19.56 -0.20
C ARG A 84 2.67 -20.56 -0.02
N LEU A 85 3.84 -20.25 -0.59
CA LEU A 85 5.04 -21.10 -0.47
C LEU A 85 5.46 -21.26 1.00
N LEU A 86 5.48 -20.14 1.74
CA LEU A 86 5.86 -20.14 3.15
C LEU A 86 4.90 -21.00 4.00
N ARG A 87 3.60 -20.80 3.84
CA ARG A 87 2.57 -21.56 4.56
C ARG A 87 2.60 -23.05 4.21
N ARG A 88 2.88 -23.37 2.95
CA ARG A 88 3.05 -24.76 2.52
C ARG A 88 4.28 -25.39 3.16
N ALA A 89 5.41 -24.69 3.24
CA ALA A 89 6.59 -25.16 3.96
C ALA A 89 6.30 -25.42 5.45
N VAL A 90 5.58 -24.53 6.13
CA VAL A 90 5.19 -24.68 7.54
C VAL A 90 4.29 -25.92 7.73
N ARG A 91 3.29 -26.13 6.85
CA ARG A 91 2.45 -27.34 6.89
C ARG A 91 3.27 -28.62 6.77
N HIS A 92 4.17 -28.67 5.78
CA HIS A 92 5.03 -29.84 5.61
C HIS A 92 5.98 -30.06 6.79
N GLY A 93 6.40 -28.96 7.47
CA GLY A 93 7.11 -29.08 8.75
C GLY A 93 6.28 -29.81 9.81
N LYS A 94 5.00 -29.45 9.95
CA LYS A 94 4.08 -30.16 10.87
C LYS A 94 3.88 -31.62 10.49
N LEU A 95 3.78 -31.94 9.19
CA LEU A 95 3.69 -33.34 8.71
C LEU A 95 4.94 -34.16 9.04
N LEU A 96 6.10 -33.52 9.13
CA LEU A 96 7.36 -34.14 9.59
C LEU A 96 7.49 -34.20 11.12
N GLY A 97 6.51 -33.66 11.87
CA GLY A 97 6.52 -33.61 13.34
C GLY A 97 7.33 -32.45 13.93
N ILE A 98 7.72 -31.48 13.13
CA ILE A 98 8.43 -30.29 13.62
C ILE A 98 7.45 -29.38 14.37
N ASN A 99 7.74 -29.12 15.63
CA ASN A 99 6.97 -28.24 16.48
C ASN A 99 7.70 -26.89 16.67
N GLY A 100 6.93 -25.79 16.63
CA GLY A 100 7.46 -24.44 16.83
C GLY A 100 7.93 -23.79 15.54
N LEU A 101 8.80 -22.78 15.70
CA LEU A 101 9.37 -21.99 14.60
C LEU A 101 10.68 -22.62 14.14
N PHE A 102 10.78 -22.97 12.89
CA PHE A 102 11.98 -23.64 12.34
C PHE A 102 12.53 -22.97 11.06
N LEU A 103 11.73 -22.17 10.39
CA LEU A 103 12.16 -21.55 9.13
C LEU A 103 13.38 -20.64 9.28
N LYS A 104 13.48 -19.92 10.42
CA LYS A 104 14.63 -19.05 10.71
C LYS A 104 15.97 -19.78 10.68
N ASP A 105 16.02 -21.03 11.15
CA ASP A 105 17.24 -21.83 11.19
C ASP A 105 17.64 -22.28 9.77
N LEU A 106 16.66 -22.55 8.92
CA LEU A 106 16.88 -22.90 7.51
C LEU A 106 17.31 -21.68 6.68
N VAL A 107 16.80 -20.46 6.98
CA VAL A 107 17.26 -19.22 6.32
C VAL A 107 18.78 -19.07 6.44
N LYS A 108 19.33 -19.34 7.63
CA LYS A 108 20.77 -19.26 7.85
C LYS A 108 21.53 -20.17 6.87
N THR A 109 21.06 -21.39 6.67
CA THR A 109 21.68 -22.33 5.73
C THR A 109 21.56 -21.87 4.27
N VAL A 110 20.41 -21.32 3.88
CA VAL A 110 20.21 -20.75 2.54
C VAL A 110 21.20 -19.61 2.30
N VAL A 111 21.35 -18.70 3.27
CA VAL A 111 22.29 -17.57 3.19
C VAL A 111 23.73 -18.09 3.10
N ASP A 112 24.15 -18.99 3.99
CA ASP A 112 25.51 -19.52 4.01
C ASP A 112 25.90 -20.24 2.71
N CYS A 113 24.94 -20.89 2.03
CA CYS A 113 25.17 -21.56 0.75
C CYS A 113 25.22 -20.62 -0.46
N ASN A 114 24.70 -19.39 -0.36
CA ASN A 114 24.52 -18.51 -1.51
C ASN A 114 25.19 -17.13 -1.38
N LYS A 115 25.66 -16.73 -0.20
CA LYS A 115 26.20 -15.38 0.08
C LYS A 115 27.43 -15.01 -0.73
N CYS A 116 28.18 -15.96 -1.26
CA CYS A 116 29.35 -15.68 -2.10
C CYS A 116 28.98 -14.96 -3.40
N GLU A 117 27.82 -15.29 -3.95
CA GLU A 117 27.30 -14.72 -5.21
C GLU A 117 26.21 -13.67 -4.97
N TYR A 118 25.56 -13.71 -3.79
CA TYR A 118 24.42 -12.86 -3.40
C TYR A 118 24.68 -12.26 -2.02
N ASN A 119 25.57 -11.25 -1.96
CA ASN A 119 25.98 -10.59 -0.70
C ASN A 119 24.79 -9.96 0.05
N GLU A 120 23.77 -9.51 -0.69
CA GLU A 120 22.55 -8.93 -0.14
C GLU A 120 21.78 -9.88 0.77
N LEU A 121 21.95 -11.19 0.65
CA LEU A 121 21.33 -12.16 1.55
C LEU A 121 21.91 -12.07 2.97
N GLU A 122 23.22 -11.84 3.09
CA GLU A 122 23.89 -11.67 4.39
C GLU A 122 23.59 -10.29 4.97
N GLU A 123 23.65 -9.24 4.15
CA GLU A 123 23.34 -7.87 4.56
C GLU A 123 21.89 -7.73 5.10
N LYS A 124 20.94 -8.42 4.47
CA LYS A 124 19.51 -8.39 4.83
C LYS A 124 19.08 -9.56 5.71
N TYR A 125 20.00 -10.32 6.29
CA TYR A 125 19.68 -11.56 7.03
C TYR A 125 18.64 -11.34 8.13
N ASP A 126 18.84 -10.37 9.00
CA ASP A 126 17.94 -10.10 10.12
C ASP A 126 16.54 -9.69 9.63
N TYR A 127 16.47 -8.93 8.55
CA TYR A 127 15.22 -8.57 7.90
C TYR A 127 14.49 -9.79 7.34
N ILE A 128 15.19 -10.65 6.58
CA ILE A 128 14.63 -11.87 6.00
C ILE A 128 14.08 -12.77 7.11
N VAL A 129 14.87 -13.02 8.15
CA VAL A 129 14.45 -13.82 9.32
C VAL A 129 13.19 -13.23 9.96
N LYS A 130 13.14 -11.92 10.16
CA LYS A 130 12.00 -11.23 10.78
C LYS A 130 10.72 -11.40 9.95
N VAL A 131 10.80 -11.22 8.63
CA VAL A 131 9.66 -11.40 7.70
C VAL A 131 9.12 -12.83 7.74
N LEU A 132 10.00 -13.82 7.55
CA LEU A 132 9.59 -15.23 7.48
C LEU A 132 9.05 -15.72 8.83
N THR A 133 9.74 -15.38 9.93
CA THR A 133 9.33 -15.78 11.29
C THR A 133 7.99 -15.18 11.67
N THR A 134 7.72 -13.93 11.30
CA THR A 134 6.42 -13.29 11.58
C THR A 134 5.27 -13.99 10.87
N GLU A 135 5.41 -14.32 9.58
CA GLU A 135 4.37 -15.04 8.85
C GLU A 135 4.23 -16.49 9.36
N GLU A 136 5.34 -17.15 9.72
CA GLU A 136 5.33 -18.47 10.33
C GLU A 136 4.58 -18.46 11.67
N GLN A 137 4.81 -17.47 12.55
CA GLN A 137 4.09 -17.29 13.80
C GLN A 137 2.59 -17.08 13.59
N ASN A 138 2.25 -16.14 12.69
CA ASN A 138 0.86 -15.84 12.37
C ASN A 138 0.12 -17.06 11.81
N PHE A 139 0.79 -17.83 10.95
CA PHE A 139 0.19 -19.03 10.38
C PHE A 139 0.07 -20.16 11.40
N ASN A 140 1.08 -20.37 12.25
CA ASN A 140 1.02 -21.37 13.31
C ASN A 140 -0.15 -21.12 14.28
N ALA A 141 -0.50 -19.84 14.53
CA ALA A 141 -1.65 -19.50 15.37
C ALA A 141 -3.02 -19.88 14.72
N THR A 142 -3.07 -19.97 13.40
CA THR A 142 -4.32 -20.23 12.66
C THR A 142 -4.42 -21.63 12.07
N ILE A 143 -3.30 -22.28 11.74
CA ILE A 143 -3.27 -23.57 11.05
C ILE A 143 -3.96 -24.67 11.83
N ASP A 144 -3.72 -24.78 13.14
CA ASP A 144 -4.30 -25.85 13.97
C ASP A 144 -5.82 -25.77 14.04
N ARG A 145 -6.36 -24.54 14.09
CA ARG A 145 -7.79 -24.29 14.06
C ARG A 145 -8.38 -24.59 12.68
N GLY A 146 -7.72 -24.13 11.62
CA GLY A 146 -8.15 -24.40 10.24
C GLY A 146 -8.14 -25.89 9.89
N MET A 147 -7.08 -26.60 10.28
CA MET A 147 -6.98 -28.06 10.12
C MET A 147 -8.11 -28.80 10.83
N LYS A 148 -8.39 -28.46 12.10
CA LYS A 148 -9.46 -29.06 12.85
C LYS A 148 -10.84 -28.89 12.19
N ILE A 149 -11.13 -27.66 11.74
CA ILE A 149 -12.38 -27.35 11.03
C ILE A 149 -12.48 -28.14 9.72
N LEU A 150 -11.39 -28.21 8.95
CA LEU A 150 -11.37 -28.97 7.71
C LEU A 150 -11.54 -30.48 7.96
N ASP A 151 -10.89 -31.03 8.98
CA ASP A 151 -11.08 -32.46 9.36
C ASP A 151 -12.52 -32.76 9.79
N ASP A 152 -13.17 -31.85 10.53
CA ASP A 152 -14.59 -31.98 10.91
C ASP A 152 -15.50 -31.94 9.66
N LEU A 153 -15.24 -31.05 8.70
CA LEU A 153 -15.96 -30.96 7.42
C LEU A 153 -15.76 -32.24 6.58
N ILE A 154 -14.55 -32.76 6.49
CA ILE A 154 -14.24 -34.00 5.78
C ILE A 154 -14.96 -35.17 6.42
N ALA A 155 -14.97 -35.28 7.75
CA ALA A 155 -15.68 -36.32 8.46
C ALA A 155 -17.21 -36.27 8.22
N GLN A 156 -17.77 -35.07 8.11
CA GLN A 156 -19.17 -34.87 7.76
C GLN A 156 -19.45 -35.27 6.30
N MET A 157 -18.60 -34.84 5.35
CA MET A 157 -18.71 -35.22 3.93
C MET A 157 -18.68 -36.75 3.75
N GLN A 158 -17.78 -37.44 4.47
CA GLN A 158 -17.68 -38.92 4.43
C GLN A 158 -18.96 -39.60 4.93
N LYS A 159 -19.58 -39.05 5.98
CA LYS A 159 -20.88 -39.57 6.51
C LYS A 159 -22.01 -39.36 5.50
N ASP A 160 -21.98 -38.20 4.79
CA ASP A 160 -23.00 -37.81 3.82
C ASP A 160 -22.76 -38.44 2.43
N GLY A 161 -21.67 -39.21 2.25
CA GLY A 161 -21.29 -39.81 0.97
C GLY A 161 -20.87 -38.77 -0.09
N LYS A 162 -20.46 -37.56 0.30
CA LYS A 162 -20.01 -36.50 -0.57
C LYS A 162 -18.50 -36.56 -0.79
N THR A 163 -18.07 -36.26 -2.00
CA THR A 163 -16.65 -36.23 -2.38
C THR A 163 -16.15 -34.82 -2.69
N GLU A 164 -17.02 -33.83 -2.69
CA GLU A 164 -16.71 -32.43 -2.99
C GLU A 164 -17.14 -31.51 -1.85
N LEU A 165 -16.22 -30.68 -1.36
CA LEU A 165 -16.48 -29.65 -0.36
C LEU A 165 -17.06 -28.41 -1.06
N ASP A 166 -18.17 -27.91 -0.55
CA ASP A 166 -18.88 -26.77 -1.11
C ASP A 166 -18.06 -25.47 -1.06
N GLY A 167 -18.31 -24.58 -2.03
CA GLY A 167 -17.56 -23.34 -2.20
C GLY A 167 -17.72 -22.37 -1.03
N GLU A 168 -18.86 -22.36 -0.34
CA GLU A 168 -19.10 -21.51 0.84
C GLU A 168 -18.23 -21.95 2.03
N SER A 169 -18.13 -23.24 2.29
CA SER A 169 -17.24 -23.81 3.30
C SER A 169 -15.78 -23.54 2.98
N CYS A 170 -15.36 -23.68 1.71
CA CYS A 170 -14.01 -23.32 1.24
C CYS A 170 -13.74 -21.83 1.44
N PHE A 171 -14.70 -20.98 1.11
CA PHE A 171 -14.58 -19.52 1.30
C PHE A 171 -14.46 -19.15 2.78
N LYS A 172 -15.28 -19.72 3.63
CA LYS A 172 -15.25 -19.49 5.08
C LYS A 172 -13.92 -19.91 5.72
N LEU A 173 -13.35 -21.05 5.29
CA LEU A 173 -12.01 -21.47 5.70
C LEU A 173 -10.95 -20.42 5.32
N SER A 174 -11.02 -19.88 4.10
CA SER A 174 -10.06 -18.92 3.60
C SER A 174 -10.23 -17.53 4.22
N ASP A 175 -11.44 -16.98 4.21
CA ASP A 175 -11.74 -15.61 4.61
C ASP A 175 -11.77 -15.44 6.14
N THR A 176 -12.51 -16.30 6.83
CA THR A 176 -12.74 -16.16 8.28
C THR A 176 -11.60 -16.76 9.10
N TYR A 177 -11.07 -17.90 8.67
CA TYR A 177 -10.06 -18.63 9.43
C TYR A 177 -8.63 -18.48 8.88
N GLY A 178 -8.46 -17.76 7.76
CA GLY A 178 -7.14 -17.53 7.16
C GLY A 178 -6.46 -18.80 6.63
N PHE A 179 -7.24 -19.86 6.34
CA PHE A 179 -6.74 -21.13 5.84
C PHE A 179 -6.82 -21.15 4.31
N PRO A 180 -5.69 -21.03 3.56
CA PRO A 180 -5.71 -20.82 2.13
C PRO A 180 -6.44 -21.91 1.35
N ILE A 181 -7.19 -21.54 0.30
CA ILE A 181 -7.91 -22.48 -0.57
C ILE A 181 -6.97 -23.52 -1.21
N ASP A 182 -5.77 -23.10 -1.62
CA ASP A 182 -4.76 -24.02 -2.19
C ASP A 182 -4.38 -25.14 -1.21
N LEU A 183 -4.32 -24.80 0.08
CA LEU A 183 -4.02 -25.77 1.13
C LEU A 183 -5.20 -26.69 1.41
N THR A 184 -6.41 -26.13 1.38
CA THR A 184 -7.65 -26.91 1.48
C THR A 184 -7.74 -27.93 0.35
N ARG A 185 -7.46 -27.50 -0.89
CA ARG A 185 -7.44 -28.38 -2.07
C ARG A 185 -6.43 -29.52 -1.93
N GLU A 186 -5.18 -29.19 -1.58
CA GLU A 186 -4.12 -30.17 -1.42
C GLU A 186 -4.48 -31.26 -0.39
N ILE A 187 -5.11 -30.88 0.73
CA ILE A 187 -5.54 -31.82 1.77
C ILE A 187 -6.72 -32.67 1.30
N LEU A 188 -7.67 -32.11 0.57
CA LEU A 188 -8.79 -32.83 0.01
C LEU A 188 -8.32 -33.84 -1.04
N GLU A 189 -7.41 -33.43 -1.95
CA GLU A 189 -6.80 -34.32 -2.96
C GLU A 189 -6.04 -35.52 -2.31
N GLU A 190 -5.30 -35.29 -1.23
CA GLU A 190 -4.63 -36.36 -0.46
C GLU A 190 -5.60 -37.40 0.08
N LYS A 191 -6.87 -37.01 0.29
CA LYS A 191 -7.96 -37.88 0.76
C LYS A 191 -8.90 -38.36 -0.36
N GLY A 192 -8.55 -38.10 -1.63
CA GLY A 192 -9.35 -38.46 -2.80
C GLY A 192 -10.64 -37.65 -2.95
N MET A 193 -10.65 -36.41 -2.45
CA MET A 193 -11.78 -35.48 -2.47
C MET A 193 -11.43 -34.23 -3.27
N THR A 194 -12.44 -33.42 -3.63
CA THR A 194 -12.29 -32.15 -4.37
C THR A 194 -12.93 -31.00 -3.62
N CYS A 195 -12.72 -29.78 -4.09
CA CYS A 195 -13.44 -28.59 -3.63
C CYS A 195 -14.12 -27.89 -4.82
N ASP A 196 -15.28 -27.29 -4.55
CA ASP A 196 -16.03 -26.46 -5.49
C ASP A 196 -15.34 -25.10 -5.66
N GLU A 197 -14.44 -25.01 -6.65
CA GLU A 197 -13.69 -23.78 -6.96
C GLU A 197 -14.58 -22.71 -7.60
N GLU A 198 -15.62 -23.08 -8.33
CA GLU A 198 -16.56 -22.13 -8.95
C GLU A 198 -17.40 -21.44 -7.86
N GLY A 199 -17.97 -22.20 -6.93
CA GLY A 199 -18.70 -21.65 -5.78
C GLY A 199 -17.81 -20.79 -4.86
N PHE A 200 -16.54 -21.19 -4.68
CA PHE A 200 -15.56 -20.36 -3.96
C PHE A 200 -15.35 -19.01 -4.67
N ALA A 201 -15.14 -19.04 -5.99
CA ALA A 201 -14.92 -17.82 -6.79
C ALA A 201 -16.14 -16.89 -6.78
N GLU A 202 -17.37 -17.45 -6.79
CA GLU A 202 -18.59 -16.67 -6.66
C GLU A 202 -18.71 -15.99 -5.28
N CYS A 203 -18.41 -16.70 -4.20
CA CYS A 203 -18.41 -16.12 -2.84
C CYS A 203 -17.37 -15.00 -2.73
N TYR A 204 -16.19 -15.21 -3.30
CA TYR A 204 -15.12 -14.20 -3.32
C TYR A 204 -15.51 -12.97 -4.13
N ALA A 205 -16.15 -13.15 -5.30
CA ALA A 205 -16.65 -12.07 -6.13
C ALA A 205 -17.74 -11.24 -5.42
N LYS A 206 -18.68 -11.91 -4.73
CA LYS A 206 -19.74 -11.24 -3.94
C LYS A 206 -19.15 -10.40 -2.79
N GLN A 207 -18.15 -10.93 -2.09
CA GLN A 207 -17.47 -10.17 -1.04
C GLN A 207 -16.75 -8.94 -1.61
N ARG A 208 -16.04 -9.12 -2.73
CA ARG A 208 -15.33 -8.03 -3.42
C ARG A 208 -16.30 -6.95 -3.91
N GLU A 209 -17.46 -7.32 -4.42
CA GLU A 209 -18.51 -6.41 -4.83
C GLU A 209 -19.11 -5.66 -3.63
N THR A 210 -19.36 -6.35 -2.52
CA THR A 210 -19.83 -5.74 -1.27
C THR A 210 -18.81 -4.74 -0.73
N ALA A 211 -17.52 -5.09 -0.74
CA ALA A 211 -16.43 -4.19 -0.36
C ALA A 211 -16.32 -3.00 -1.33
N LYS A 212 -16.46 -3.23 -2.64
CA LYS A 212 -16.45 -2.17 -3.67
C LYS A 212 -17.66 -1.24 -3.51
N ASN A 213 -18.85 -1.76 -3.21
CA ASN A 213 -20.05 -0.97 -2.99
C ASN A 213 -20.00 -0.17 -1.69
N ALA A 214 -19.34 -0.69 -0.65
CA ALA A 214 -19.05 0.06 0.58
C ALA A 214 -18.05 1.22 0.33
N HIS A 215 -17.21 1.13 -0.70
CA HIS A 215 -16.30 2.18 -1.18
C HIS A 215 -16.84 2.97 -2.37
N ALA A 216 -18.02 2.65 -2.90
CA ALA A 216 -18.61 3.26 -4.10
C ALA A 216 -19.06 4.74 -3.94
N ALA A 217 -18.69 5.38 -2.84
CA ALA A 217 -18.81 6.85 -2.72
C ALA A 217 -17.74 7.60 -3.54
N THR A 218 -16.74 6.91 -4.09
CA THR A 218 -15.75 7.47 -5.01
C THR A 218 -15.83 6.73 -6.35
N LYS A 219 -16.72 7.18 -7.22
CA LYS A 219 -16.70 6.81 -8.64
C LYS A 219 -15.41 7.37 -9.25
N TYR A 220 -14.41 6.53 -9.45
CA TYR A 220 -13.25 6.86 -10.29
C TYR A 220 -13.74 6.92 -11.74
N MET A 221 -13.89 8.13 -12.29
CA MET A 221 -14.38 8.41 -13.63
C MET A 221 -13.36 8.02 -14.72
N GLY A 222 -13.01 6.75 -14.86
CA GLY A 222 -11.96 6.32 -15.78
C GLY A 222 -12.32 5.19 -16.74
N ALA A 223 -13.50 4.57 -16.65
CA ALA A 223 -13.83 3.35 -17.41
C ALA A 223 -15.05 3.45 -18.33
N ASP A 224 -15.95 4.44 -18.16
CA ASP A 224 -17.13 4.61 -18.99
C ASP A 224 -17.00 5.84 -19.91
N GLU A 225 -17.64 5.82 -21.08
CA GLU A 225 -17.76 7.02 -21.94
C GLU A 225 -18.51 8.11 -21.16
N THR A 226 -17.77 9.11 -20.69
CA THR A 226 -18.31 10.27 -19.99
C THR A 226 -18.50 11.44 -20.96
N VAL A 227 -19.28 12.44 -20.55
CA VAL A 227 -19.45 13.68 -21.32
C VAL A 227 -18.12 14.33 -21.73
N PHE A 228 -17.07 14.15 -20.95
CA PHE A 228 -15.72 14.69 -21.20
C PHE A 228 -15.05 14.10 -22.45
N HIS A 229 -15.47 12.94 -22.95
CA HIS A 229 -15.01 12.38 -24.22
C HIS A 229 -15.54 13.13 -25.45
N LYS A 230 -16.60 13.92 -25.30
CA LYS A 230 -17.15 14.77 -26.35
C LYS A 230 -16.32 16.04 -26.57
N ILE A 231 -15.44 16.39 -25.64
CA ILE A 231 -14.53 17.54 -25.74
C ILE A 231 -13.34 17.15 -26.59
N ASP A 232 -12.87 18.07 -27.43
CA ASP A 232 -11.72 17.89 -28.32
C ASP A 232 -10.55 17.24 -27.56
N LYS A 233 -9.96 16.20 -28.16
CA LYS A 233 -8.84 15.46 -27.57
C LYS A 233 -7.57 16.29 -27.46
N ASP A 234 -7.41 17.28 -28.32
CA ASP A 234 -6.25 18.17 -28.35
C ASP A 234 -6.37 19.32 -27.35
N PHE A 235 -7.54 19.50 -26.74
CA PHE A 235 -7.72 20.48 -25.67
C PHE A 235 -7.10 20.00 -24.36
N HIS A 236 -6.21 20.81 -23.79
CA HIS A 236 -5.55 20.56 -22.53
C HIS A 236 -5.71 21.74 -21.59
N THR A 237 -5.77 21.48 -20.29
CA THR A 237 -5.75 22.52 -19.26
C THR A 237 -4.32 22.70 -18.75
N GLU A 238 -3.79 23.93 -18.82
CA GLU A 238 -2.52 24.31 -18.21
C GLU A 238 -2.73 24.57 -16.72
N PHE A 239 -1.95 23.87 -15.88
CA PHE A 239 -1.97 24.08 -14.43
C PHE A 239 -0.92 25.11 -14.02
N ILE A 240 -1.37 26.26 -13.50
CA ILE A 240 -0.50 27.35 -13.01
C ILE A 240 -0.44 27.41 -11.49
N GLY A 241 -1.10 26.49 -10.80
CA GLY A 241 -1.34 26.50 -9.34
C GLY A 241 -0.16 26.05 -8.49
N TYR A 242 1.02 25.79 -9.07
CA TYR A 242 2.23 25.61 -8.28
C TYR A 242 2.70 26.93 -7.66
N ASP A 243 2.59 28.02 -8.42
CA ASP A 243 3.10 29.35 -8.04
C ASP A 243 1.98 30.35 -7.75
N LYS A 244 0.78 30.13 -8.29
CA LYS A 244 -0.34 31.07 -8.23
C LYS A 244 -1.57 30.43 -7.60
N LEU A 245 -2.28 31.18 -6.75
CA LEU A 245 -3.57 30.79 -6.17
C LEU A 245 -4.75 31.43 -6.88
N GLU A 246 -4.50 32.33 -7.82
CA GLU A 246 -5.50 33.02 -8.61
C GLU A 246 -5.02 33.20 -10.05
N GLY A 247 -5.94 33.34 -10.98
CA GLY A 247 -5.63 33.58 -12.39
C GLY A 247 -6.88 33.81 -13.20
N ASP A 248 -6.71 34.49 -14.33
CA ASP A 248 -7.78 34.77 -15.28
C ASP A 248 -7.72 33.75 -16.42
N SER A 249 -8.87 33.21 -16.78
CA SER A 249 -9.01 32.29 -17.93
C SER A 249 -10.41 32.42 -18.53
N GLU A 250 -10.57 31.89 -19.74
CA GLU A 250 -11.89 31.81 -20.39
C GLU A 250 -12.56 30.49 -20.04
N ILE A 251 -13.86 30.50 -19.81
CA ILE A 251 -14.67 29.28 -19.66
C ILE A 251 -14.78 28.63 -21.03
N SER A 252 -14.03 27.55 -21.23
CA SER A 252 -13.99 26.84 -22.53
C SER A 252 -15.15 25.87 -22.70
N PHE A 253 -15.56 25.20 -21.63
CA PHE A 253 -16.71 24.27 -21.65
C PHE A 253 -17.43 24.30 -20.31
N ILE A 254 -18.75 24.08 -20.38
CA ILE A 254 -19.61 23.82 -19.22
C ILE A 254 -20.33 22.50 -19.47
N THR A 255 -20.33 21.59 -18.49
CA THR A 255 -21.03 20.32 -18.60
C THR A 255 -21.87 20.02 -17.37
N THR A 256 -22.94 19.28 -17.56
CA THR A 256 -23.58 18.48 -16.51
C THR A 256 -22.91 17.11 -16.45
N ASP A 257 -23.46 16.14 -15.70
CA ASP A 257 -22.97 14.76 -15.70
C ASP A 257 -23.13 14.09 -17.09
N ASP A 258 -24.10 14.53 -17.91
CA ASP A 258 -24.54 13.83 -19.12
C ASP A 258 -24.29 14.61 -20.43
N GLU A 259 -24.26 15.95 -20.39
CA GLU A 259 -24.21 16.76 -21.60
C GLU A 259 -23.39 18.05 -21.47
N LEU A 260 -22.91 18.54 -22.63
CA LEU A 260 -22.30 19.86 -22.77
C LEU A 260 -23.41 20.90 -22.87
N ILE A 261 -23.29 22.01 -22.15
CA ILE A 261 -24.24 23.11 -22.12
C ILE A 261 -23.54 24.44 -22.40
N GLU A 262 -24.27 25.43 -22.95
CA GLU A 262 -23.72 26.74 -23.30
C GLU A 262 -23.74 27.71 -22.10
N ASN A 263 -24.68 27.56 -21.17
CA ASN A 263 -24.82 28.42 -19.99
C ASN A 263 -25.37 27.65 -18.79
N ALA A 264 -25.16 28.21 -17.59
CA ALA A 264 -25.74 27.71 -16.34
C ALA A 264 -26.12 28.86 -15.42
N LYS A 265 -27.17 28.68 -14.62
CA LYS A 265 -27.81 29.71 -13.76
C LYS A 265 -27.66 29.39 -12.29
N ALA A 266 -27.90 30.37 -11.46
CA ALA A 266 -27.91 30.22 -10.02
C ALA A 266 -28.74 29.01 -9.56
N GLY A 267 -28.12 28.12 -8.79
CA GLY A 267 -28.66 26.84 -8.32
C GLY A 267 -28.19 25.62 -9.11
N ASP A 268 -27.64 25.80 -10.30
CA ASP A 268 -27.15 24.68 -11.12
C ASP A 268 -25.82 24.11 -10.59
N GLU A 269 -25.70 22.78 -10.61
CA GLU A 269 -24.44 22.06 -10.38
C GLU A 269 -23.84 21.68 -11.75
N VAL A 270 -22.61 22.13 -12.00
CA VAL A 270 -21.94 21.95 -13.29
C VAL A 270 -20.46 21.66 -13.12
N TYR A 271 -19.83 21.18 -14.20
CA TYR A 271 -18.39 21.14 -14.33
C TYR A 271 -17.93 22.24 -15.30
N ILE A 272 -17.00 23.06 -14.85
CA ILE A 272 -16.39 24.14 -15.63
C ILE A 272 -15.00 23.71 -16.05
N ILE A 273 -14.68 23.86 -17.33
CA ILE A 273 -13.36 23.52 -17.91
C ILE A 273 -12.81 24.76 -18.58
N SER A 274 -11.55 25.07 -18.32
CA SER A 274 -10.81 26.20 -18.89
C SER A 274 -9.47 25.77 -19.44
N SER A 275 -8.87 26.60 -20.32
CA SER A 275 -7.54 26.34 -20.88
C SER A 275 -6.41 26.51 -19.88
N GLN A 276 -6.62 27.29 -18.81
CA GLN A 276 -5.64 27.50 -17.74
C GLN A 276 -6.35 27.57 -16.39
N THR A 277 -5.74 27.01 -15.34
CA THR A 277 -6.32 27.03 -13.99
C THR A 277 -5.27 27.03 -12.88
N PRO A 278 -5.49 27.76 -11.76
CA PRO A 278 -4.70 27.62 -10.53
C PRO A 278 -5.16 26.46 -9.63
N PHE A 279 -6.28 25.79 -9.94
CA PHE A 279 -6.83 24.71 -9.13
C PHE A 279 -6.12 23.41 -9.40
N TYR A 280 -5.59 22.77 -8.35
CA TYR A 280 -5.04 21.42 -8.41
C TYR A 280 -6.16 20.40 -8.57
N ALA A 281 -6.07 19.56 -9.57
CA ALA A 281 -7.01 18.46 -9.76
C ALA A 281 -6.56 17.23 -8.98
N GLU A 282 -7.49 16.51 -8.35
CA GLU A 282 -7.23 15.30 -7.56
C GLU A 282 -6.27 14.36 -8.30
N SER A 283 -5.13 14.10 -7.68
CA SER A 283 -4.10 13.21 -8.22
C SER A 283 -3.13 12.77 -7.14
N GLY A 284 -2.53 11.57 -7.28
CA GLY A 284 -1.49 11.09 -6.38
C GLY A 284 -1.91 10.99 -4.90
N GLY A 285 -3.21 10.91 -4.62
CA GLY A 285 -3.77 10.87 -3.27
C GLY A 285 -3.91 12.23 -2.59
N GLN A 286 -3.59 13.34 -3.27
CA GLN A 286 -3.96 14.69 -2.84
C GLN A 286 -5.33 15.04 -3.41
N VAL A 287 -6.26 15.53 -2.55
CA VAL A 287 -7.59 15.99 -2.95
C VAL A 287 -7.53 17.20 -3.88
N GLY A 288 -8.57 17.37 -4.70
CA GLY A 288 -8.77 18.53 -5.55
C GLY A 288 -8.96 19.82 -4.75
N ASP A 289 -8.61 20.95 -5.35
CA ASP A 289 -8.84 22.25 -4.74
C ASP A 289 -10.29 22.67 -4.79
N ILE A 290 -10.64 23.51 -3.84
CA ILE A 290 -11.90 24.23 -3.76
C ILE A 290 -11.65 25.75 -3.84
N GLY A 291 -12.70 26.51 -4.17
CA GLY A 291 -12.58 27.96 -4.26
C GLY A 291 -13.73 28.61 -4.99
N THR A 292 -13.45 29.68 -5.76
CA THR A 292 -14.47 30.41 -6.50
C THR A 292 -14.04 30.72 -7.93
N ILE A 293 -15.03 30.76 -8.83
CA ILE A 293 -14.89 31.25 -10.20
C ILE A 293 -15.90 32.37 -10.37
N VAL A 294 -15.43 33.55 -10.76
CA VAL A 294 -16.25 34.76 -10.89
C VAL A 294 -16.15 35.29 -12.32
N THR A 295 -17.29 35.50 -12.96
CA THR A 295 -17.44 36.16 -14.26
C THR A 295 -18.09 37.54 -14.07
N GLU A 296 -18.21 38.29 -15.16
CA GLU A 296 -18.93 39.58 -15.12
C GLU A 296 -20.42 39.40 -14.73
N SER A 297 -21.05 38.27 -15.05
CA SER A 297 -22.48 38.01 -14.89
C SER A 297 -22.82 36.94 -13.84
N GLY A 298 -21.84 36.26 -13.27
CA GLY A 298 -22.14 35.20 -12.32
C GLY A 298 -20.95 34.82 -11.42
N LYS A 299 -21.30 34.08 -10.34
CA LYS A 299 -20.32 33.57 -9.38
C LYS A 299 -20.59 32.11 -9.09
N CYS A 300 -19.54 31.30 -9.12
CA CYS A 300 -19.58 29.88 -8.80
C CYS A 300 -18.70 29.56 -7.60
N ARG A 301 -19.17 28.64 -6.77
CA ARG A 301 -18.36 28.00 -5.74
C ARG A 301 -17.90 26.63 -6.23
N VAL A 302 -16.61 26.47 -6.35
CA VAL A 302 -15.95 25.20 -6.70
C VAL A 302 -15.87 24.33 -5.45
N VAL A 303 -16.44 23.13 -5.52
CA VAL A 303 -16.51 22.18 -4.40
C VAL A 303 -15.51 21.05 -4.54
N ASP A 304 -14.98 20.82 -5.76
CA ASP A 304 -13.97 19.84 -6.07
C ASP A 304 -13.33 20.12 -7.44
N THR A 305 -12.12 19.64 -7.66
CA THR A 305 -11.44 19.74 -8.95
C THR A 305 -10.85 18.38 -9.32
N GLN A 306 -11.26 17.84 -10.46
CA GLN A 306 -10.94 16.50 -10.90
C GLN A 306 -10.14 16.51 -12.21
N LYS A 307 -9.19 15.57 -12.32
CA LYS A 307 -8.50 15.32 -13.58
C LYS A 307 -9.33 14.34 -14.41
N VAL A 308 -9.82 14.82 -15.54
CA VAL A 308 -10.63 14.02 -16.46
C VAL A 308 -9.84 13.65 -17.72
N VAL A 309 -10.49 13.02 -18.71
CA VAL A 309 -9.86 12.47 -19.91
C VAL A 309 -8.92 13.48 -20.61
N ALA A 310 -7.79 12.99 -21.09
CA ALA A 310 -6.81 13.73 -21.89
C ALA A 310 -6.25 15.02 -21.22
N GLY A 311 -6.00 14.97 -19.90
CA GLY A 311 -5.31 16.07 -19.21
C GLY A 311 -6.15 17.33 -19.00
N LYS A 312 -7.49 17.22 -19.09
CA LYS A 312 -8.42 18.29 -18.77
C LYS A 312 -8.72 18.34 -17.27
N PHE A 313 -8.88 19.55 -16.74
CA PHE A 313 -9.26 19.77 -15.34
C PHE A 313 -10.71 20.25 -15.30
N ALA A 314 -11.57 19.50 -14.61
CA ALA A 314 -12.98 19.77 -14.45
C ALA A 314 -13.24 20.30 -13.03
N HIS A 315 -13.68 21.54 -12.93
CA HIS A 315 -14.05 22.19 -11.68
C HIS A 315 -15.52 21.89 -11.39
N LYS A 316 -15.81 20.99 -10.45
CA LYS A 316 -17.19 20.76 -9.98
C LYS A 316 -17.64 21.98 -9.19
N ALA A 317 -18.65 22.67 -9.68
CA ALA A 317 -19.07 23.94 -9.14
C ALA A 317 -20.58 24.05 -9.01
N VAL A 318 -21.01 24.85 -8.03
CA VAL A 318 -22.40 25.30 -7.87
C VAL A 318 -22.43 26.77 -8.27
N VAL A 319 -23.29 27.15 -9.19
CA VAL A 319 -23.56 28.55 -9.51
C VAL A 319 -24.32 29.18 -8.36
N GLU A 320 -23.69 30.11 -7.62
CA GLU A 320 -24.31 30.76 -6.44
C GLU A 320 -25.10 31.98 -6.84
N GLU A 321 -24.61 32.77 -7.81
CA GLU A 321 -25.20 34.02 -8.23
C GLU A 321 -25.12 34.19 -9.74
N GLY A 322 -26.19 34.74 -10.34
CA GLY A 322 -26.24 35.15 -11.74
C GLY A 322 -26.28 34.00 -12.75
N GLU A 323 -25.57 34.17 -13.84
CA GLU A 323 -25.48 33.22 -14.96
C GLU A 323 -24.05 33.20 -15.49
N ILE A 324 -23.54 32.03 -15.82
CA ILE A 324 -22.25 31.84 -16.50
C ILE A 324 -22.47 31.24 -17.89
N ALA A 325 -21.58 31.54 -18.84
CA ALA A 325 -21.66 31.02 -20.20
C ALA A 325 -20.28 30.68 -20.76
N VAL A 326 -20.25 29.76 -21.71
CA VAL A 326 -19.04 29.42 -22.49
C VAL A 326 -18.54 30.69 -23.21
N GLY A 327 -17.23 30.88 -23.27
CA GLY A 327 -16.57 32.06 -23.85
C GLY A 327 -16.44 33.24 -22.91
N GLN A 328 -17.00 33.20 -21.71
CA GLN A 328 -16.82 34.28 -20.73
C GLN A 328 -15.44 34.26 -20.09
N LYS A 329 -14.87 35.45 -19.88
CA LYS A 329 -13.69 35.62 -19.03
C LYS A 329 -14.10 35.42 -17.58
N ALA A 330 -13.31 34.65 -16.85
CA ALA A 330 -13.54 34.33 -15.47
C ALA A 330 -12.26 34.48 -14.65
N HIS A 331 -12.41 34.94 -13.43
CA HIS A 331 -11.35 34.99 -12.43
C HIS A 331 -11.47 33.77 -11.52
N PHE A 332 -10.43 32.95 -11.48
CA PHE A 332 -10.33 31.72 -10.72
C PHE A 332 -9.55 31.99 -9.44
N THR A 333 -10.12 31.67 -8.28
CA THR A 333 -9.47 31.89 -6.98
C THR A 333 -9.57 30.62 -6.12
N VAL A 334 -8.44 30.03 -5.80
CA VAL A 334 -8.33 28.86 -4.92
C VAL A 334 -8.51 29.29 -3.47
N ASP A 335 -9.23 28.50 -2.67
CA ASP A 335 -9.30 28.73 -1.22
C ASP A 335 -7.93 28.55 -0.57
N ARG A 336 -7.32 29.67 -0.25
CA ARG A 336 -5.95 29.72 0.29
C ARG A 336 -5.80 28.93 1.57
N LYS A 337 -6.80 28.95 2.46
CA LYS A 337 -6.72 28.30 3.76
C LYS A 337 -6.67 26.79 3.61
N THR A 338 -7.56 26.26 2.77
CA THR A 338 -7.64 24.82 2.44
C THR A 338 -6.39 24.35 1.71
N ARG A 339 -5.95 25.06 0.65
CA ARG A 339 -4.75 24.73 -0.11
C ARG A 339 -3.50 24.64 0.79
N TYR A 340 -3.26 25.62 1.66
CA TYR A 340 -2.12 25.57 2.57
C TYR A 340 -2.25 24.47 3.63
N ALA A 341 -3.46 24.09 4.05
CA ALA A 341 -3.65 22.96 4.93
C ALA A 341 -3.30 21.64 4.23
N VAL A 342 -3.74 21.47 2.98
CA VAL A 342 -3.37 20.31 2.15
C VAL A 342 -1.85 20.27 1.90
N MET A 343 -1.22 21.40 1.54
CA MET A 343 0.23 21.48 1.33
C MET A 343 1.03 21.10 2.59
N ARG A 344 0.57 21.49 3.80
CA ARG A 344 1.18 21.05 5.06
C ARG A 344 1.15 19.55 5.22
N ASN A 345 -0.02 18.95 5.02
CA ASN A 345 -0.20 17.52 5.15
C ASN A 345 0.58 16.75 4.07
N HIS A 346 0.62 17.27 2.83
CA HIS A 346 1.36 16.60 1.75
C HIS A 346 2.88 16.71 1.93
N SER A 347 3.41 17.87 2.29
CA SER A 347 4.83 18.00 2.60
C SER A 347 5.22 17.13 3.80
N CYS A 348 4.34 17.01 4.80
CA CYS A 348 4.56 16.14 5.93
C CYS A 348 4.55 14.64 5.56
N ALA A 349 3.79 14.23 4.53
CA ALA A 349 3.76 12.83 4.09
C ALA A 349 5.16 12.35 3.64
N HIS A 350 5.94 13.19 2.96
CA HIS A 350 7.32 12.89 2.57
C HIS A 350 8.24 12.75 3.78
N LEU A 351 8.14 13.64 4.77
CA LEU A 351 8.91 13.53 6.01
C LEU A 351 8.51 12.27 6.80
N LEU A 352 7.23 11.91 6.80
CA LEU A 352 6.74 10.69 7.42
C LEU A 352 7.31 9.44 6.73
N GLN A 353 7.32 9.39 5.39
CA GLN A 353 7.95 8.32 4.61
C GLN A 353 9.42 8.17 5.01
N ALA A 354 10.17 9.25 5.01
CA ALA A 354 11.59 9.25 5.37
C ALA A 354 11.81 8.78 6.82
N ALA A 355 11.00 9.24 7.77
CA ALA A 355 11.08 8.85 9.17
C ALA A 355 10.72 7.38 9.38
N LEU A 356 9.68 6.88 8.71
CA LEU A 356 9.30 5.46 8.77
C LEU A 356 10.42 4.57 8.25
N ARG A 357 11.03 4.90 7.11
CA ARG A 357 12.17 4.15 6.57
C ARG A 357 13.36 4.15 7.53
N LYS A 358 13.67 5.29 8.13
CA LYS A 358 14.80 5.41 9.07
C LYS A 358 14.58 4.65 10.38
N VAL A 359 13.35 4.56 10.87
CA VAL A 359 13.01 3.89 12.14
C VAL A 359 12.71 2.40 11.96
N LEU A 360 11.95 2.03 10.91
CA LEU A 360 11.48 0.67 10.70
C LEU A 360 12.33 -0.12 9.71
N GLY A 361 13.06 0.58 8.82
CA GLY A 361 13.93 -0.01 7.80
C GLY A 361 13.52 0.32 6.36
N GLU A 362 14.44 0.06 5.44
CA GLU A 362 14.31 0.43 4.00
C GLU A 362 13.19 -0.31 3.25
N HIS A 363 12.65 -1.39 3.81
CA HIS A 363 11.52 -2.13 3.26
C HIS A 363 10.20 -1.34 3.30
N VAL A 364 10.17 -0.24 4.02
CA VAL A 364 8.98 0.63 4.07
C VAL A 364 8.85 1.37 2.74
N HIS A 365 7.76 1.10 2.03
CA HIS A 365 7.36 1.78 0.80
C HIS A 365 5.92 2.24 0.93
N GLN A 366 5.61 3.37 0.32
CA GLN A 366 4.24 3.85 0.21
C GLN A 366 3.40 2.84 -0.58
N ALA A 367 2.28 2.40 0.00
CA ALA A 367 1.27 1.56 -0.64
C ALA A 367 0.04 2.36 -1.08
N GLY A 368 -0.17 3.54 -0.50
CA GLY A 368 -1.22 4.48 -0.84
C GLY A 368 -1.20 5.69 0.09
N GLN A 369 -1.90 6.75 -0.31
CA GLN A 369 -2.10 7.92 0.54
C GLN A 369 -3.43 8.62 0.26
N LEU A 370 -3.90 9.39 1.22
CA LEU A 370 -4.94 10.40 1.05
C LEU A 370 -4.54 11.62 1.87
N VAL A 371 -4.45 12.75 1.19
CA VAL A 371 -4.05 14.03 1.79
C VAL A 371 -5.17 15.02 1.57
N ASP A 372 -5.81 15.44 2.66
CA ASP A 372 -6.84 16.49 2.67
C ASP A 372 -6.47 17.64 3.63
N ALA A 373 -7.35 18.61 3.81
CA ALA A 373 -7.08 19.77 4.66
C ALA A 373 -7.06 19.45 6.16
N HIS A 374 -7.63 18.33 6.58
CA HIS A 374 -7.82 17.96 7.98
C HIS A 374 -6.78 16.95 8.46
N ARG A 375 -6.37 16.01 7.56
CA ARG A 375 -5.46 14.92 7.90
C ARG A 375 -4.64 14.46 6.70
N LEU A 376 -3.60 13.74 7.00
CA LEU A 376 -2.92 12.87 6.06
C LEU A 376 -3.15 11.40 6.47
N ARG A 377 -3.47 10.55 5.49
CA ARG A 377 -3.50 9.11 5.61
C ARG A 377 -2.38 8.54 4.78
N PHE A 378 -1.55 7.71 5.39
CA PHE A 378 -0.40 7.10 4.74
C PHE A 378 -0.42 5.59 4.95
N ASP A 379 -0.57 4.85 3.86
CA ASP A 379 -0.54 3.40 3.83
C ASP A 379 0.85 2.95 3.39
N PHE A 380 1.47 2.05 4.15
CA PHE A 380 2.86 1.64 3.91
C PHE A 380 3.07 0.15 4.15
N SER A 381 4.07 -0.41 3.45
CA SER A 381 4.46 -1.81 3.62
C SER A 381 5.17 -2.01 4.96
N HIS A 382 4.57 -2.81 5.85
CA HIS A 382 5.19 -3.27 7.08
C HIS A 382 4.43 -4.48 7.64
N PHE A 383 5.17 -5.42 8.23
CA PHE A 383 4.65 -6.74 8.59
C PHE A 383 3.97 -6.79 9.97
N ASN A 384 4.27 -5.86 10.89
CA ASN A 384 3.72 -5.84 12.25
C ASN A 384 3.07 -4.49 12.58
N ALA A 385 2.25 -4.47 13.65
CA ALA A 385 1.85 -3.22 14.27
C ALA A 385 3.06 -2.49 14.83
N MET A 386 3.11 -1.17 14.66
CA MET A 386 4.15 -0.34 15.27
C MET A 386 4.01 -0.34 16.79
N THR A 387 5.13 -0.53 17.48
CA THR A 387 5.19 -0.36 18.92
C THR A 387 4.99 1.10 19.33
N ALA A 388 4.63 1.34 20.58
CA ALA A 388 4.52 2.71 21.10
C ALA A 388 5.85 3.48 20.98
N GLU A 389 6.98 2.80 21.18
CA GLU A 389 8.32 3.39 21.07
C GLU A 389 8.64 3.76 19.63
N GLU A 390 8.35 2.90 18.64
CA GLU A 390 8.56 3.20 17.22
C GLU A 390 7.71 4.39 16.77
N LYS A 391 6.44 4.46 17.18
CA LYS A 391 5.57 5.62 16.90
C LYS A 391 6.15 6.92 17.47
N LEU A 392 6.62 6.90 18.70
CA LEU A 392 7.26 8.08 19.32
C LEU A 392 8.54 8.48 18.59
N LYS A 393 9.39 7.53 18.17
CA LYS A 393 10.60 7.81 17.39
C LYS A 393 10.28 8.43 16.02
N VAL A 394 9.26 7.92 15.32
CA VAL A 394 8.80 8.48 14.05
C VAL A 394 8.27 9.90 14.24
N GLU A 395 7.40 10.15 15.25
CA GLU A 395 6.90 11.49 15.55
C GLU A 395 8.02 12.46 15.89
N ALA A 396 8.97 12.03 16.73
CA ALA A 396 10.10 12.86 17.12
C ALA A 396 10.97 13.23 15.91
N LEU A 397 11.20 12.28 15.01
CA LEU A 397 12.03 12.51 13.83
C LEU A 397 11.34 13.43 12.80
N VAL A 398 10.04 13.26 12.56
CA VAL A 398 9.27 14.17 11.68
C VAL A 398 9.29 15.59 12.25
N ASN A 399 9.00 15.75 13.56
CA ASN A 399 9.03 17.07 14.20
C ASN A 399 10.45 17.67 14.23
N LYS A 400 11.51 16.85 14.33
CA LYS A 400 12.89 17.31 14.18
C LYS A 400 13.10 17.96 12.81
N TYR A 401 12.74 17.28 11.70
CA TYR A 401 12.86 17.84 10.35
C TYR A 401 12.03 19.11 10.15
N ILE A 402 10.86 19.21 10.82
CA ILE A 402 10.04 20.43 10.79
C ILE A 402 10.77 21.58 11.49
N LEU A 403 11.36 21.32 12.67
CA LEU A 403 12.06 22.34 13.48
C LEU A 403 13.41 22.77 12.87
N GLU A 404 14.04 21.90 12.09
CA GLU A 404 15.27 22.22 11.34
C GLU A 404 15.00 23.19 10.16
N ALA A 405 13.74 23.44 9.85
CA ALA A 405 13.33 24.42 8.82
C ALA A 405 14.00 24.18 7.45
N LEU A 406 13.99 22.92 7.02
CA LEU A 406 14.60 22.51 5.75
C LEU A 406 13.89 23.14 4.55
N ASP A 407 14.65 23.62 3.58
CA ASP A 407 14.09 24.12 2.33
C ASP A 407 13.49 22.98 1.50
N ILE A 408 12.37 23.28 0.85
CA ILE A 408 11.68 22.35 -0.05
C ILE A 408 11.84 22.86 -1.48
N LYS A 409 12.67 22.17 -2.26
CA LYS A 409 12.93 22.47 -3.67
C LYS A 409 12.06 21.56 -4.55
N MET A 410 11.49 22.13 -5.58
CA MET A 410 10.63 21.43 -6.54
C MET A 410 11.15 21.71 -7.95
N GLU A 411 11.70 20.68 -8.61
CA GLU A 411 12.39 20.83 -9.88
C GLU A 411 11.89 19.80 -10.89
N GLU A 412 11.69 20.23 -12.14
CA GLU A 412 11.42 19.32 -13.24
C GLU A 412 12.73 18.93 -13.91
N MET A 413 12.94 17.62 -14.07
CA MET A 413 14.16 17.10 -14.68
C MET A 413 13.91 15.78 -15.41
N PRO A 414 14.82 15.37 -16.32
CA PRO A 414 14.76 14.05 -16.94
C PRO A 414 14.83 12.94 -15.89
N ILE A 415 14.04 11.88 -16.08
CA ILE A 415 13.97 10.74 -15.13
C ILE A 415 15.34 10.12 -14.84
N ALA A 416 16.25 10.10 -15.84
CA ALA A 416 17.60 9.57 -15.67
C ALA A 416 18.48 10.42 -14.73
N GLU A 417 18.24 11.72 -14.64
CA GLU A 417 18.92 12.62 -13.69
C GLU A 417 18.34 12.45 -12.29
N ALA A 418 17.02 12.39 -12.18
CA ALA A 418 16.33 12.18 -10.92
C ALA A 418 16.73 10.85 -10.25
N GLN A 419 16.92 9.79 -11.04
CA GLN A 419 17.42 8.49 -10.54
C GLN A 419 18.85 8.57 -10.02
N LYS A 420 19.73 9.37 -10.64
CA LYS A 420 21.11 9.59 -10.15
C LYS A 420 21.15 10.32 -8.81
N LEU A 421 20.17 11.17 -8.53
CA LEU A 421 20.00 11.83 -7.24
C LEU A 421 19.47 10.88 -6.15
N GLY A 422 19.16 9.62 -6.47
CA GLY A 422 18.54 8.68 -5.54
C GLY A 422 17.07 8.95 -5.24
N ALA A 423 16.39 9.72 -6.10
CA ALA A 423 14.99 10.06 -5.90
C ALA A 423 14.11 8.81 -5.94
N MET A 424 13.25 8.67 -4.93
CA MET A 424 12.32 7.54 -4.84
C MET A 424 11.12 7.75 -5.75
N ALA A 425 10.82 6.70 -6.55
CA ALA A 425 9.62 6.61 -7.37
C ALA A 425 8.59 5.70 -6.70
N LEU A 426 7.31 6.00 -6.85
CA LEU A 426 6.24 5.10 -6.41
C LEU A 426 6.22 3.83 -7.27
N PHE A 427 6.11 2.67 -6.62
CA PHE A 427 6.07 1.38 -7.30
C PHE A 427 4.80 1.26 -8.16
N GLY A 428 4.96 0.97 -9.45
CA GLY A 428 3.86 0.67 -10.37
C GLY A 428 3.31 1.85 -11.16
N GLU A 429 3.76 3.08 -10.93
CA GLU A 429 3.41 4.22 -11.76
C GLU A 429 4.27 4.29 -13.02
N LYS A 430 3.65 4.68 -14.14
CA LYS A 430 4.36 4.96 -15.39
C LYS A 430 4.68 6.44 -15.45
N TYR A 431 5.95 6.76 -15.34
CA TYR A 431 6.44 8.13 -15.46
C TYR A 431 6.78 8.47 -16.91
N GLY A 432 6.62 9.75 -17.27
CA GLY A 432 7.07 10.29 -18.55
C GLY A 432 8.60 10.44 -18.61
N GLU A 433 9.10 11.04 -19.69
CA GLU A 433 10.53 11.32 -19.85
C GLU A 433 11.02 12.39 -18.85
N THR A 434 10.14 13.31 -18.46
CA THR A 434 10.38 14.36 -17.46
C THR A 434 9.53 14.10 -16.23
N VAL A 435 10.13 14.24 -15.05
CA VAL A 435 9.51 14.04 -13.74
C VAL A 435 9.74 15.25 -12.85
N ARG A 436 8.78 15.54 -11.97
CA ARG A 436 8.92 16.55 -10.93
C ARG A 436 9.46 15.90 -9.66
N VAL A 437 10.59 16.42 -9.18
CA VAL A 437 11.29 15.94 -7.98
C VAL A 437 11.09 16.96 -6.86
N VAL A 438 10.71 16.45 -5.69
CA VAL A 438 10.60 17.23 -4.45
C VAL A 438 11.74 16.82 -3.54
N THR A 439 12.63 17.77 -3.23
CA THR A 439 13.77 17.59 -2.33
C THR A 439 13.55 18.41 -1.07
N MET A 440 13.69 17.77 0.10
CA MET A 440 13.57 18.42 1.41
C MET A 440 14.91 18.38 2.13
N GLY A 441 15.57 19.52 2.21
CA GLY A 441 16.93 19.67 2.74
C GLY A 441 17.98 19.94 1.66
N ASP A 442 19.26 19.95 2.06
CA ASP A 442 20.40 20.18 1.18
C ASP A 442 21.60 19.33 1.61
N GLY A 443 22.28 18.73 0.63
CA GLY A 443 23.47 17.90 0.87
C GLY A 443 23.25 16.77 1.89
N ASP A 444 24.10 16.70 2.89
CA ASP A 444 24.06 15.64 3.94
C ASP A 444 22.85 15.77 4.89
N GLU A 445 22.16 16.91 4.90
CA GLU A 445 20.97 17.18 5.71
C GLU A 445 19.66 16.90 4.94
N THR A 446 19.73 16.24 3.79
CA THR A 446 18.55 15.89 2.98
C THR A 446 17.70 14.83 3.70
N ALA A 447 16.46 15.21 4.02
CA ALA A 447 15.49 14.32 4.66
C ALA A 447 14.77 13.44 3.65
N SER A 448 14.38 13.97 2.47
CA SER A 448 13.63 13.24 1.44
C SER A 448 13.94 13.76 0.04
N ILE A 449 13.99 12.85 -0.94
CA ILE A 449 14.02 13.13 -2.38
C ILE A 449 13.05 12.17 -3.06
N GLU A 450 11.93 12.69 -3.60
CA GLU A 450 10.86 11.84 -4.13
C GLU A 450 10.22 12.44 -5.40
N PHE A 451 9.71 11.58 -6.28
CA PHE A 451 8.89 12.00 -7.41
C PHE A 451 7.50 12.39 -6.90
N CYS A 452 7.12 13.65 -7.09
CA CYS A 452 5.81 14.11 -6.64
C CYS A 452 5.26 15.26 -7.49
N GLY A 453 4.06 15.07 -8.04
CA GLY A 453 3.31 16.10 -8.78
C GLY A 453 2.36 16.94 -7.93
N GLY A 454 2.32 16.72 -6.61
CA GLY A 454 1.44 17.45 -5.70
C GLY A 454 1.90 18.86 -5.36
N THR A 455 1.09 19.57 -4.58
CA THR A 455 1.44 20.93 -4.11
C THR A 455 2.11 20.86 -2.74
N HIS A 456 3.22 21.59 -2.58
CA HIS A 456 4.05 21.57 -1.37
C HIS A 456 4.34 22.97 -0.84
N LEU A 457 4.74 23.01 0.43
CA LEU A 457 5.31 24.21 1.04
C LEU A 457 6.73 24.44 0.49
N ASP A 458 7.26 25.61 0.71
CA ASP A 458 8.63 26.02 0.36
C ASP A 458 9.66 25.71 1.47
N ASN A 459 9.17 25.46 2.73
CA ASN A 459 10.03 25.17 3.87
C ASN A 459 9.27 24.28 4.88
N THR A 460 9.97 23.31 5.49
CA THR A 460 9.36 22.35 6.41
C THR A 460 8.82 22.98 7.69
N SER A 461 9.38 24.11 8.17
CA SER A 461 8.88 24.82 9.36
C SER A 461 7.43 25.27 9.22
N ARG A 462 6.95 25.51 7.99
CA ARG A 462 5.56 25.92 7.71
C ARG A 462 4.53 24.80 7.89
N ILE A 463 4.99 23.55 8.08
CA ILE A 463 4.14 22.43 8.48
C ILE A 463 3.59 22.66 9.91
N GLY A 464 4.41 23.27 10.76
CA GLY A 464 4.10 23.54 12.16
C GLY A 464 4.43 22.35 13.06
N LEU A 465 3.44 21.62 13.54
CA LEU A 465 3.60 20.41 14.35
C LEU A 465 3.03 19.19 13.61
N PHE A 466 3.53 18.01 13.98
CA PHE A 466 3.05 16.73 13.49
C PHE A 466 2.67 15.80 14.63
N LYS A 467 1.54 15.10 14.50
CA LYS A 467 1.11 14.09 15.46
C LYS A 467 0.40 12.93 14.76
N ILE A 468 0.78 11.71 15.11
CA ILE A 468 0.05 10.50 14.70
C ILE A 468 -1.23 10.40 15.53
N SER A 469 -2.38 10.35 14.86
CA SER A 469 -3.69 10.16 15.48
C SER A 469 -4.01 8.69 15.68
N SER A 470 -3.75 7.86 14.66
CA SER A 470 -4.01 6.42 14.70
C SER A 470 -2.99 5.62 13.88
N GLU A 471 -2.86 4.33 14.20
CA GLU A 471 -2.12 3.35 13.40
C GLU A 471 -2.92 2.04 13.40
N SER A 472 -3.15 1.47 12.21
CA SER A 472 -3.99 0.29 12.03
C SER A 472 -3.51 -0.60 10.87
N SER A 473 -4.08 -1.81 10.77
CA SER A 473 -3.87 -2.69 9.62
C SER A 473 -4.91 -2.44 8.55
N VAL A 474 -4.49 -2.36 7.29
CA VAL A 474 -5.38 -2.28 6.12
C VAL A 474 -5.49 -3.62 5.43
N ALA A 475 -4.34 -4.26 5.24
CA ALA A 475 -4.21 -5.57 4.63
C ALA A 475 -3.01 -6.30 5.22
N SER A 476 -2.84 -7.57 4.87
CA SER A 476 -1.63 -8.30 5.24
C SER A 476 -0.39 -7.62 4.65
N GLY A 477 0.56 -7.27 5.50
CA GLY A 477 1.78 -6.58 5.10
C GLY A 477 1.60 -5.08 4.80
N VAL A 478 0.42 -4.49 5.03
CA VAL A 478 0.15 -3.06 4.83
C VAL A 478 -0.41 -2.44 6.11
N ARG A 479 0.28 -1.43 6.59
CA ARG A 479 -0.12 -0.63 7.76
C ARG A 479 -0.59 0.75 7.30
N ARG A 480 -1.47 1.36 8.07
CA ARG A 480 -2.01 2.71 7.85
C ARG A 480 -1.69 3.59 9.04
N ILE A 481 -1.10 4.74 8.77
CA ILE A 481 -1.01 5.86 9.71
C ILE A 481 -1.99 6.93 9.28
N GLU A 482 -2.78 7.44 10.23
CA GLU A 482 -3.46 8.71 10.12
C GLU A 482 -2.77 9.71 11.03
N ALA A 483 -2.57 10.92 10.52
CA ALA A 483 -1.86 11.96 11.24
C ALA A 483 -2.40 13.35 10.88
N VAL A 484 -2.10 14.30 11.74
CA VAL A 484 -2.51 15.70 11.61
C VAL A 484 -1.31 16.63 11.71
N THR A 485 -1.40 17.80 11.09
CA THR A 485 -0.34 18.81 11.11
C THR A 485 -0.87 20.18 11.57
N GLY A 486 0.04 21.05 11.97
CA GLY A 486 -0.23 22.45 12.29
C GLY A 486 -1.39 22.61 13.28
N ARG A 487 -2.44 23.30 12.86
CA ARG A 487 -3.63 23.56 13.71
C ARG A 487 -4.35 22.28 14.14
N GLY A 488 -4.39 21.25 13.30
CA GLY A 488 -5.01 19.98 13.66
C GLY A 488 -4.34 19.30 14.87
N VAL A 489 -3.04 19.53 15.10
CA VAL A 489 -2.35 19.05 16.28
C VAL A 489 -2.84 19.78 17.54
N LEU A 490 -3.05 21.10 17.47
CA LEU A 490 -3.56 21.88 18.61
C LEU A 490 -4.99 21.43 18.95
N GLU A 491 -5.85 21.26 17.95
CA GLU A 491 -7.22 20.76 18.10
C GLU A 491 -7.23 19.36 18.76
N LEU A 492 -6.35 18.44 18.32
CA LEU A 492 -6.20 17.11 18.92
C LEU A 492 -5.74 17.17 20.39
N VAL A 493 -4.82 18.09 20.72
CA VAL A 493 -4.34 18.28 22.11
C VAL A 493 -5.45 18.85 22.99
N GLU A 494 -6.20 19.83 22.50
CA GLU A 494 -7.35 20.43 23.20
C GLU A 494 -8.45 19.39 23.46
N GLU A 495 -8.79 18.56 22.47
CA GLU A 495 -9.78 17.48 22.61
C GLU A 495 -9.35 16.46 23.69
N ARG A 496 -8.06 16.04 23.66
CA ARG A 496 -7.54 15.12 24.66
C ARG A 496 -7.52 15.73 26.06
N ALA A 497 -7.15 16.99 26.16
CA ALA A 497 -7.18 17.72 27.44
C ALA A 497 -8.61 17.82 28.00
N ALA A 498 -9.59 18.15 27.16
CA ALA A 498 -10.99 18.19 27.53
C ALA A 498 -11.52 16.81 27.98
N THR A 499 -11.13 15.73 27.29
CA THR A 499 -11.50 14.36 27.66
C THR A 499 -10.94 13.98 29.03
N ILE A 500 -9.66 14.31 29.31
CA ILE A 500 -9.04 14.08 30.61
C ILE A 500 -9.75 14.89 31.70
N GLN A 501 -10.08 16.14 31.41
CA GLN A 501 -10.82 17.00 32.34
C GLN A 501 -12.19 16.42 32.69
N GLN A 502 -12.97 15.98 31.69
CA GLN A 502 -14.28 15.34 31.89
C GLN A 502 -14.18 14.05 32.72
N ALA A 503 -13.14 13.24 32.45
CA ALA A 503 -12.88 12.03 33.24
C ALA A 503 -12.58 12.37 34.70
N ALA A 504 -11.73 13.39 34.96
CA ALA A 504 -11.42 13.86 36.32
C ALA A 504 -12.68 14.37 37.05
N GLU A 505 -13.53 15.14 36.36
CA GLU A 505 -14.79 15.62 36.92
C GLU A 505 -15.73 14.46 37.28
N SER A 506 -15.86 13.47 36.40
CA SER A 506 -16.64 12.26 36.65
C SER A 506 -16.16 11.48 37.87
N LEU A 507 -14.84 11.45 38.10
CA LEU A 507 -14.19 10.84 39.25
C LEU A 507 -14.13 11.77 40.49
N LYS A 508 -14.62 13.02 40.38
CA LYS A 508 -14.57 14.06 41.43
C LYS A 508 -13.13 14.39 41.88
N LEU A 509 -12.18 14.35 40.95
CA LEU A 509 -10.80 14.71 41.21
C LEU A 509 -10.57 16.21 41.03
N ALA A 510 -9.87 16.85 41.94
CA ALA A 510 -9.56 18.28 41.84
C ALA A 510 -8.47 18.59 40.80
N ASN A 511 -7.60 17.64 40.52
CA ASN A 511 -6.54 17.76 39.53
C ASN A 511 -6.68 16.61 38.50
N PRO A 512 -6.82 16.90 37.19
CA PRO A 512 -6.93 15.89 36.15
C PRO A 512 -5.75 14.90 36.12
N LEU A 513 -4.56 15.31 36.53
CA LEU A 513 -3.37 14.45 36.55
C LEU A 513 -3.42 13.38 37.67
N ASP A 514 -4.37 13.47 38.60
CA ASP A 514 -4.53 12.46 39.66
C ASP A 514 -5.30 11.21 39.18
N ILE A 515 -5.82 11.21 37.94
CA ILE A 515 -6.47 10.04 37.31
C ILE A 515 -5.54 8.82 37.27
N VAL A 516 -4.25 9.03 37.18
CA VAL A 516 -3.23 7.98 37.05
C VAL A 516 -2.72 7.49 38.41
N LYS A 517 -3.09 8.16 39.51
CA LYS A 517 -2.77 7.75 40.88
C LYS A 517 -3.86 6.87 41.46
#